data_6c52ba59aad3dcb964bbb9f690a34828
#
_entry.id   6c52ba59aad3dcb964bbb9f690a34828
#
_cell.length_a   1.000
_cell.length_b   1.000
_cell.length_c   1.000
_cell.angle_alpha   90.00
_cell.angle_beta   90.00
_cell.angle_gamma   90.00
#
_symmetry.space_group_name_H-M   'P 1'
#
loop_
_entity.id
_entity.type
_entity.pdbx_description
1 polymer ?
#
loop_
_entity_poly.entity_id
_entity_poly.type
_entity_poly.pdbx_seq_one_letter_code
_entity_poly.pdbx_strand_id
1 'polypeptide(L)'
;MQESVPPRASWTVVDEGWGRRAADFATLSEPYNCREYVVMHHRLGVDQGDRLLDVACGSGLALELASLRGAVCAGIDASQRLVAVARDRNPSADIQVGDMHALPWDDATFDVVTSFRGVWGTTADAVGEIRRVLVPGGRVGLTVWGHLKASPGYWSLAPFALAAAPKVENQAAMVRLGRPGAGEELLARYGFVGIERIDVRFVAEFPDPQIFARAMASTGPGYEAIQHVGEAAFAAAATNEATAHIRDGLPLRAEIALVGYLAQTPGDG
;
A
#
# COMPACT_ATOMS: atom_id res chain seq x y z
N MET A 1 33.65 -27.20 -0.44
CA MET A 1 32.95 -26.31 -1.38
C MET A 1 31.82 -25.65 -0.56
N GLN A 2 31.93 -24.38 -0.18
CA GLN A 2 30.84 -23.66 0.39
C GLN A 2 29.90 -23.31 -0.79
N GLU A 3 28.69 -23.84 -0.78
CA GLU A 3 27.64 -23.35 -1.68
C GLU A 3 27.39 -21.90 -1.36
N SER A 4 27.69 -21.02 -2.31
CA SER A 4 27.33 -19.61 -2.23
C SER A 4 25.82 -19.49 -2.26
N VAL A 5 25.21 -19.13 -1.13
CA VAL A 5 23.79 -18.76 -1.10
C VAL A 5 23.60 -17.63 -2.11
N PRO A 6 22.70 -17.77 -3.11
CA PRO A 6 22.46 -16.69 -4.07
C PRO A 6 22.03 -15.42 -3.32
N PRO A 7 22.44 -14.24 -3.79
CA PRO A 7 22.02 -12.97 -3.16
C PRO A 7 20.49 -12.94 -3.13
N ARG A 8 19.92 -12.67 -1.94
CA ARG A 8 18.48 -12.46 -1.79
C ARG A 8 18.06 -11.36 -2.75
N ALA A 9 17.01 -11.60 -3.53
CA ALA A 9 16.44 -10.56 -4.38
C ALA A 9 16.06 -9.35 -3.52
N SER A 10 16.34 -8.13 -4.01
CA SER A 10 16.20 -6.90 -3.22
C SER A 10 14.79 -6.68 -2.64
N TRP A 11 13.76 -7.14 -3.35
CA TRP A 11 12.37 -7.04 -2.91
C TRP A 11 12.03 -7.90 -1.66
N THR A 12 12.79 -8.98 -1.39
CA THR A 12 12.53 -9.84 -0.23
C THR A 12 12.83 -9.17 1.11
N VAL A 13 13.59 -8.07 1.10
CA VAL A 13 13.83 -7.21 2.28
C VAL A 13 12.52 -6.62 2.84
N VAL A 14 11.50 -6.44 2.01
CA VAL A 14 10.20 -5.88 2.39
C VAL A 14 9.54 -6.69 3.50
N ASP A 15 9.67 -8.02 3.50
CA ASP A 15 9.11 -8.89 4.54
C ASP A 15 9.74 -8.65 5.92
N GLU A 16 10.98 -8.20 6.00
CA GLU A 16 11.61 -7.85 7.29
C GLU A 16 10.98 -6.62 7.93
N GLY A 17 10.58 -5.66 7.12
CA GLY A 17 9.93 -4.42 7.57
C GLY A 17 8.42 -4.60 7.78
N TRP A 18 7.70 -4.88 6.70
CA TRP A 18 6.24 -4.92 6.70
C TRP A 18 5.66 -6.23 7.24
N GLY A 19 6.33 -7.37 7.00
CA GLY A 19 5.85 -8.69 7.43
C GLY A 19 6.16 -9.03 8.88
N ARG A 20 7.12 -8.36 9.51
CA ARG A 20 7.58 -8.72 10.87
C ARG A 20 6.47 -8.75 11.92
N ARG A 21 5.49 -7.86 11.79
CA ARG A 21 4.32 -7.76 12.66
C ARG A 21 3.02 -7.88 11.84
N ALA A 22 2.96 -8.89 10.96
CA ALA A 22 1.85 -9.05 10.02
C ALA A 22 0.47 -9.08 10.70
N ALA A 23 0.34 -9.71 11.87
CA ALA A 23 -0.91 -9.71 12.62
C ALA A 23 -1.31 -8.31 13.13
N ASP A 24 -0.36 -7.54 13.65
CA ASP A 24 -0.60 -6.16 14.09
C ASP A 24 -0.90 -5.26 12.88
N PHE A 25 -0.18 -5.43 11.78
CA PHE A 25 -0.48 -4.71 10.54
C PHE A 25 -1.90 -4.99 10.07
N ALA A 26 -2.28 -6.26 9.97
CA ALA A 26 -3.59 -6.67 9.48
C ALA A 26 -4.76 -6.20 10.37
N THR A 27 -4.53 -6.05 11.68
CA THR A 27 -5.60 -5.74 12.64
C THR A 27 -5.59 -4.30 13.15
N LEU A 28 -4.44 -3.63 13.16
CA LEU A 28 -4.28 -2.29 13.73
C LEU A 28 -3.94 -1.22 12.70
N SER A 29 -3.37 -1.56 11.54
CA SER A 29 -2.94 -0.59 10.53
C SER A 29 -3.75 -0.67 9.24
N GLU A 30 -3.91 -1.84 8.66
CA GLU A 30 -4.62 -1.99 7.39
C GLU A 30 -6.11 -1.58 7.44
N PRO A 31 -6.89 -1.82 8.52
CA PRO A 31 -8.30 -1.44 8.54
C PRO A 31 -8.59 0.05 8.32
N TYR A 32 -7.65 0.93 8.62
CA TYR A 32 -7.80 2.36 8.33
C TYR A 32 -7.84 2.68 6.84
N ASN A 33 -7.39 1.76 6.00
CA ASN A 33 -7.38 1.89 4.55
C ASN A 33 -8.75 1.59 3.92
N CYS A 34 -9.73 1.08 4.66
CA CYS A 34 -11.04 0.71 4.12
C CYS A 34 -11.70 1.84 3.31
N ARG A 35 -11.61 3.10 3.79
CA ARG A 35 -12.18 4.25 3.08
C ARG A 35 -11.53 4.46 1.71
N GLU A 36 -10.22 4.31 1.64
CA GLU A 36 -9.43 4.38 0.42
C GLU A 36 -9.84 3.26 -0.56
N TYR A 37 -9.88 2.02 -0.09
CA TYR A 37 -10.24 0.86 -0.89
C TYR A 37 -11.65 0.98 -1.47
N VAL A 38 -12.63 1.33 -0.64
CA VAL A 38 -14.03 1.48 -1.06
C VAL A 38 -14.18 2.59 -2.11
N VAL A 39 -13.53 3.75 -1.91
CA VAL A 39 -13.58 4.85 -2.87
C VAL A 39 -12.98 4.44 -4.20
N MET A 40 -11.81 3.82 -4.19
CA MET A 40 -11.11 3.41 -5.42
C MET A 40 -11.86 2.30 -6.15
N HIS A 41 -12.35 1.26 -5.46
CA HIS A 41 -13.16 0.22 -6.08
C HIS A 41 -14.46 0.79 -6.69
N HIS A 42 -15.11 1.72 -5.98
CA HIS A 42 -16.31 2.38 -6.52
C HIS A 42 -16.00 3.19 -7.78
N ARG A 43 -14.94 4.00 -7.75
CA ARG A 43 -14.54 4.85 -8.89
C ARG A 43 -14.08 4.03 -10.09
N LEU A 44 -13.43 2.90 -9.86
CA LEU A 44 -13.07 1.93 -10.90
C LEU A 44 -14.27 1.15 -11.43
N GLY A 45 -15.43 1.22 -10.77
CA GLY A 45 -16.59 0.43 -11.13
C GLY A 45 -16.35 -1.07 -10.99
N VAL A 46 -15.59 -1.48 -9.94
CA VAL A 46 -15.38 -2.90 -9.63
C VAL A 46 -16.73 -3.56 -9.39
N ASP A 47 -17.03 -4.64 -10.14
CA ASP A 47 -18.32 -5.29 -10.11
C ASP A 47 -18.19 -6.82 -10.26
N GLN A 48 -19.33 -7.49 -10.24
CA GLN A 48 -19.41 -8.95 -10.34
C GLN A 48 -18.77 -9.45 -11.64
N GLY A 49 -17.86 -10.41 -11.49
CA GLY A 49 -17.19 -11.08 -12.59
C GLY A 49 -15.89 -10.38 -13.06
N ASP A 50 -15.59 -9.16 -12.61
CA ASP A 50 -14.29 -8.54 -12.88
C ASP A 50 -13.16 -9.42 -12.36
N ARG A 51 -12.15 -9.69 -13.18
CA ARG A 51 -10.88 -10.28 -12.74
C ARG A 51 -10.01 -9.15 -12.21
N LEU A 52 -9.82 -9.11 -10.90
CA LEU A 52 -9.09 -8.04 -10.23
C LEU A 52 -7.77 -8.55 -9.67
N LEU A 53 -6.69 -7.85 -9.99
CA LEU A 53 -5.37 -8.03 -9.37
C LEU A 53 -5.07 -6.85 -8.44
N ASP A 54 -4.64 -7.13 -7.20
CA ASP A 54 -4.08 -6.13 -6.30
C ASP A 54 -2.56 -6.31 -6.17
N VAL A 55 -1.80 -5.31 -6.59
CA VAL A 55 -0.32 -5.30 -6.59
C VAL A 55 0.18 -4.62 -5.32
N ALA A 56 1.02 -5.31 -4.56
CA ALA A 56 1.38 -5.03 -3.17
C ALA A 56 0.14 -5.12 -2.25
N CYS A 57 -0.53 -6.28 -2.30
CA CYS A 57 -1.83 -6.50 -1.67
C CYS A 57 -1.80 -6.55 -0.13
N GLY A 58 -0.62 -6.52 0.48
CA GLY A 58 -0.47 -6.55 1.94
C GLY A 58 -1.15 -7.77 2.57
N SER A 59 -1.97 -7.54 3.59
CA SER A 59 -2.74 -8.60 4.26
C SER A 59 -4.12 -8.85 3.63
N GLY A 60 -4.39 -8.33 2.42
CA GLY A 60 -5.47 -8.74 1.54
C GLY A 60 -6.85 -8.13 1.83
N LEU A 61 -6.95 -7.06 2.62
CA LEU A 61 -8.24 -6.44 2.93
C LEU A 61 -8.87 -5.77 1.69
N ALA A 62 -8.07 -5.21 0.79
CA ALA A 62 -8.59 -4.65 -0.46
C ALA A 62 -9.21 -5.75 -1.35
N LEU A 63 -8.57 -6.92 -1.41
CA LEU A 63 -9.11 -8.09 -2.13
C LEU A 63 -10.42 -8.61 -1.52
N GLU A 64 -10.49 -8.69 -0.19
CA GLU A 64 -11.72 -9.05 0.52
C GLU A 64 -12.87 -8.11 0.15
N LEU A 65 -12.64 -6.79 0.18
CA LEU A 65 -13.65 -5.80 -0.18
C LEU A 65 -14.04 -5.87 -1.67
N ALA A 66 -13.11 -6.21 -2.57
CA ALA A 66 -13.43 -6.44 -3.98
C ALA A 66 -14.25 -7.72 -4.19
N SER A 67 -13.91 -8.80 -3.48
CA SER A 67 -14.65 -10.06 -3.57
C SER A 67 -16.08 -9.94 -3.06
N LEU A 68 -16.33 -9.10 -2.05
CA LEU A 68 -17.70 -8.77 -1.59
C LEU A 68 -18.54 -8.04 -2.66
N ARG A 69 -17.90 -7.47 -3.68
CA ARG A 69 -18.58 -6.90 -4.86
C ARG A 69 -18.74 -7.93 -6.00
N GLY A 70 -18.24 -9.15 -5.81
CA GLY A 70 -18.33 -10.24 -6.77
C GLY A 70 -17.14 -10.33 -7.74
N ALA A 71 -16.05 -9.59 -7.51
CA ALA A 71 -14.84 -9.72 -8.32
C ALA A 71 -14.13 -11.06 -8.04
N VAL A 72 -13.48 -11.60 -9.08
CA VAL A 72 -12.56 -12.75 -8.99
C VAL A 72 -11.16 -12.18 -8.73
N CYS A 73 -10.65 -12.41 -7.53
CA CYS A 73 -9.48 -11.71 -7.02
C CYS A 73 -8.19 -12.50 -7.15
N ALA A 74 -7.11 -11.80 -7.50
CA ALA A 74 -5.73 -12.23 -7.39
C ALA A 74 -4.90 -11.15 -6.68
N GLY A 75 -3.78 -11.52 -6.06
CA GLY A 75 -2.91 -10.58 -5.36
C GLY A 75 -1.45 -10.99 -5.38
N ILE A 76 -0.57 -10.02 -5.25
CA ILE A 76 0.87 -10.25 -5.09
C ILE A 76 1.43 -9.30 -4.04
N ASP A 77 2.28 -9.81 -3.17
CA ASP A 77 3.04 -9.01 -2.22
C ASP A 77 4.43 -9.60 -2.01
N ALA A 78 5.39 -8.76 -1.69
CA ALA A 78 6.76 -9.17 -1.40
C ALA A 78 6.90 -9.84 -0.02
N SER A 79 5.96 -9.62 0.89
CA SER A 79 5.99 -10.17 2.24
C SER A 79 5.29 -11.52 2.33
N GLN A 80 6.06 -12.58 2.52
CA GLN A 80 5.53 -13.92 2.74
C GLN A 80 4.55 -13.96 3.93
N ARG A 81 4.84 -13.21 5.01
CA ARG A 81 4.02 -13.18 6.22
C ARG A 81 2.71 -12.44 6.02
N LEU A 82 2.70 -11.35 5.25
CA LEU A 82 1.46 -10.67 4.87
C LEU A 82 0.62 -11.51 3.91
N VAL A 83 1.25 -12.16 2.92
CA VAL A 83 0.57 -13.09 2.00
C VAL A 83 -0.08 -14.26 2.76
N ALA A 84 0.54 -14.77 3.83
CA ALA A 84 -0.09 -15.81 4.65
C ALA A 84 -1.41 -15.33 5.26
N VAL A 85 -1.45 -14.10 5.77
CA VAL A 85 -2.70 -13.48 6.29
C VAL A 85 -3.69 -13.23 5.15
N ALA A 86 -3.21 -12.73 4.00
CA ALA A 86 -4.07 -12.45 2.85
C ALA A 86 -4.77 -13.72 2.32
N ARG A 87 -4.06 -14.85 2.28
CA ARG A 87 -4.61 -16.15 1.87
C ARG A 87 -5.65 -16.69 2.86
N ASP A 88 -5.41 -16.55 4.15
CA ASP A 88 -6.38 -16.92 5.19
C ASP A 88 -7.67 -16.11 5.08
N ARG A 89 -7.54 -14.83 4.80
CA ARG A 89 -8.65 -13.88 4.62
C ARG A 89 -9.43 -14.09 3.32
N ASN A 90 -8.73 -14.51 2.24
CA ASN A 90 -9.27 -14.65 0.90
C ASN A 90 -9.01 -16.05 0.33
N PRO A 91 -9.65 -17.12 0.85
CA PRO A 91 -9.33 -18.49 0.48
C PRO A 91 -9.62 -18.85 -1.00
N SER A 92 -10.43 -18.05 -1.69
CA SER A 92 -10.76 -18.26 -3.11
C SER A 92 -9.88 -17.44 -4.06
N ALA A 93 -9.00 -16.57 -3.56
CA ALA A 93 -8.16 -15.71 -4.39
C ALA A 93 -6.80 -16.37 -4.70
N ASP A 94 -6.26 -16.13 -5.90
CA ASP A 94 -4.87 -16.51 -6.25
C ASP A 94 -3.91 -15.45 -5.71
N ILE A 95 -3.32 -15.71 -4.54
CA ILE A 95 -2.41 -14.76 -3.88
C ILE A 95 -1.00 -15.33 -3.86
N GLN A 96 -0.03 -14.57 -4.39
CA GLN A 96 1.34 -15.01 -4.57
C GLN A 96 2.34 -14.14 -3.82
N VAL A 97 3.45 -14.74 -3.39
CA VAL A 97 4.63 -14.01 -2.91
C VAL A 97 5.51 -13.73 -4.11
N GLY A 98 5.83 -12.46 -4.38
CA GLY A 98 6.64 -12.16 -5.55
C GLY A 98 7.00 -10.68 -5.70
N ASP A 99 7.66 -10.42 -6.84
CA ASP A 99 8.10 -9.09 -7.24
C ASP A 99 7.06 -8.44 -8.16
N MET A 100 6.63 -7.23 -7.84
CA MET A 100 5.71 -6.46 -8.68
C MET A 100 6.29 -6.08 -10.05
N HIS A 101 7.61 -6.17 -10.23
CA HIS A 101 8.30 -5.92 -11.48
C HIS A 101 8.37 -7.15 -12.41
N ALA A 102 7.84 -8.29 -11.95
CA ALA A 102 7.78 -9.55 -12.71
C ALA A 102 6.52 -10.31 -12.30
N LEU A 103 5.37 -9.84 -12.74
CA LEU A 103 4.08 -10.44 -12.38
C LEU A 103 3.91 -11.82 -13.02
N PRO A 104 3.54 -12.87 -12.23
CA PRO A 104 3.51 -14.25 -12.70
C PRO A 104 2.24 -14.62 -13.50
N TRP A 105 1.54 -13.64 -14.03
CA TRP A 105 0.35 -13.83 -14.87
C TRP A 105 0.63 -13.42 -16.32
N ASP A 106 -0.12 -14.02 -17.23
CA ASP A 106 -0.03 -13.76 -18.66
C ASP A 106 -0.51 -12.34 -19.02
N ASP A 107 -0.16 -11.89 -20.22
CA ASP A 107 -0.64 -10.64 -20.79
C ASP A 107 -2.17 -10.64 -20.86
N ALA A 108 -2.79 -9.49 -20.70
CA ALA A 108 -4.23 -9.30 -20.85
C ALA A 108 -5.08 -10.27 -20.01
N THR A 109 -4.68 -10.50 -18.76
CA THR A 109 -5.37 -11.42 -17.84
C THR A 109 -6.44 -10.73 -17.02
N PHE A 110 -6.25 -9.47 -16.62
CA PHE A 110 -7.11 -8.78 -15.64
C PHE A 110 -7.92 -7.65 -16.27
N ASP A 111 -9.14 -7.47 -15.77
CA ASP A 111 -10.04 -6.39 -16.14
C ASP A 111 -9.77 -5.14 -15.30
N VAL A 112 -9.31 -5.35 -14.06
CA VAL A 112 -8.96 -4.28 -13.11
C VAL A 112 -7.65 -4.61 -12.42
N VAL A 113 -6.77 -3.63 -12.29
CA VAL A 113 -5.58 -3.71 -11.43
C VAL A 113 -5.59 -2.56 -10.43
N THR A 114 -5.35 -2.87 -9.16
CA THR A 114 -5.18 -1.89 -8.08
C THR A 114 -3.78 -1.97 -7.47
N SER A 115 -3.31 -0.85 -6.92
CA SER A 115 -2.16 -0.83 -6.01
C SER A 115 -2.31 0.31 -5.02
N PHE A 116 -2.46 -0.04 -3.76
CA PHE A 116 -2.70 0.91 -2.69
C PHE A 116 -1.39 1.26 -1.98
N ARG A 117 -0.75 2.35 -2.44
CA ARG A 117 0.54 2.82 -1.91
C ARG A 117 1.68 1.79 -2.05
N GLY A 118 1.54 0.87 -3.01
CA GLY A 118 2.58 -0.09 -3.39
C GLY A 118 3.50 0.45 -4.49
N VAL A 119 2.91 1.12 -5.49
CA VAL A 119 3.65 1.78 -6.56
C VAL A 119 4.00 3.21 -6.14
N TRP A 120 5.26 3.49 -5.93
CA TRP A 120 5.79 4.80 -5.55
C TRP A 120 7.22 4.97 -6.06
N GLY A 121 7.86 6.06 -5.76
CA GLY A 121 9.24 6.45 -6.05
C GLY A 121 10.11 5.50 -6.88
N THR A 122 10.69 4.48 -6.25
CA THR A 122 11.63 3.54 -6.89
C THR A 122 10.93 2.34 -7.52
N THR A 123 9.64 2.13 -7.28
CA THR A 123 8.83 1.03 -7.88
C THR A 123 7.91 1.52 -8.99
N ALA A 124 8.11 2.74 -9.49
CA ALA A 124 7.24 3.35 -10.50
C ALA A 124 7.22 2.60 -11.83
N ASP A 125 8.29 1.90 -12.16
CA ASP A 125 8.42 1.06 -13.38
C ASP A 125 7.59 -0.22 -13.33
N ALA A 126 7.13 -0.66 -12.16
CA ALA A 126 6.13 -1.74 -12.02
C ALA A 126 4.82 -1.44 -12.79
N VAL A 127 4.55 -0.17 -13.12
CA VAL A 127 3.43 0.23 -13.98
C VAL A 127 3.50 -0.44 -15.36
N GLY A 128 4.69 -0.80 -15.85
CA GLY A 128 4.86 -1.58 -17.08
C GLY A 128 4.23 -2.97 -16.99
N GLU A 129 4.46 -3.68 -15.90
CA GLU A 129 3.85 -4.99 -15.65
C GLU A 129 2.34 -4.89 -15.42
N ILE A 130 1.89 -3.87 -14.67
CA ILE A 130 0.46 -3.56 -14.51
C ILE A 130 -0.19 -3.36 -15.89
N ARG A 131 0.47 -2.61 -16.77
CA ARG A 131 -0.04 -2.39 -18.15
C ARG A 131 -0.09 -3.69 -18.95
N ARG A 132 0.91 -4.56 -18.82
CA ARG A 132 1.00 -5.83 -19.55
C ARG A 132 -0.12 -6.78 -19.21
N VAL A 133 -0.43 -6.92 -17.92
CA VAL A 133 -1.44 -7.88 -17.45
C VAL A 133 -2.88 -7.39 -17.61
N LEU A 134 -3.10 -6.10 -17.90
CA LEU A 134 -4.44 -5.55 -18.16
C LEU A 134 -4.90 -5.86 -19.59
N VAL A 135 -6.17 -6.27 -19.72
CA VAL A 135 -6.85 -6.41 -21.03
C VAL A 135 -6.95 -5.05 -21.74
N PRO A 136 -7.16 -5.01 -23.07
CA PRO A 136 -7.60 -3.80 -23.76
C PRO A 136 -8.86 -3.21 -23.10
N GLY A 137 -8.88 -1.90 -22.83
CA GLY A 137 -9.93 -1.24 -22.08
C GLY A 137 -9.93 -1.53 -20.56
N GLY A 138 -8.97 -2.31 -20.07
CA GLY A 138 -8.81 -2.63 -18.64
C GLY A 138 -8.49 -1.38 -17.80
N ARG A 139 -8.93 -1.39 -16.55
CA ARG A 139 -8.91 -0.24 -15.64
C ARG A 139 -7.81 -0.38 -14.60
N VAL A 140 -7.10 0.72 -14.30
CA VAL A 140 -6.09 0.76 -13.23
C VAL A 140 -6.44 1.81 -12.18
N GLY A 141 -6.22 1.47 -10.92
CA GLY A 141 -6.32 2.38 -9.79
C GLY A 141 -5.07 2.33 -8.92
N LEU A 142 -4.39 3.47 -8.79
CA LEU A 142 -3.23 3.61 -7.94
C LEU A 142 -3.51 4.64 -6.86
N THR A 143 -3.06 4.41 -5.64
CA THR A 143 -3.02 5.45 -4.62
C THR A 143 -1.59 5.70 -4.17
N VAL A 144 -1.28 6.94 -3.88
CA VAL A 144 0.03 7.40 -3.43
C VAL A 144 -0.12 8.46 -2.34
N TRP A 145 0.95 8.69 -1.60
CA TRP A 145 0.98 9.76 -0.61
C TRP A 145 0.93 11.13 -1.28
N GLY A 146 0.01 11.98 -0.81
CA GLY A 146 -0.16 13.35 -1.28
C GLY A 146 0.67 14.35 -0.47
N HIS A 147 0.08 15.49 -0.15
CA HIS A 147 0.71 16.56 0.61
C HIS A 147 0.76 16.27 2.11
N LEU A 148 1.68 15.41 2.56
CA LEU A 148 1.75 14.94 3.94
C LEU A 148 1.82 16.07 4.96
N LYS A 149 2.74 17.03 4.76
CA LYS A 149 2.97 18.14 5.73
C LYS A 149 1.78 19.09 5.89
N ALA A 150 0.92 19.16 4.89
CA ALA A 150 -0.30 19.98 4.95
C ALA A 150 -1.50 19.22 5.55
N SER A 151 -1.35 17.92 5.80
CA SER A 151 -2.42 17.08 6.34
C SER A 151 -2.59 17.29 7.84
N PRO A 152 -3.82 17.39 8.35
CA PRO A 152 -4.08 17.53 9.80
C PRO A 152 -3.50 16.39 10.65
N GLY A 153 -3.38 15.19 10.06
CA GLY A 153 -2.82 14.01 10.70
C GLY A 153 -1.32 13.85 10.56
N TYR A 154 -0.58 14.85 10.06
CA TYR A 154 0.87 14.73 9.84
C TYR A 154 1.65 14.35 11.11
N TRP A 155 1.16 14.73 12.27
CA TRP A 155 1.72 14.35 13.57
C TRP A 155 1.89 12.83 13.71
N SER A 156 0.99 12.03 13.15
CA SER A 156 1.05 10.57 13.26
C SER A 156 2.27 9.94 12.58
N LEU A 157 2.96 10.69 11.71
CA LEU A 157 4.18 10.26 11.04
C LEU A 157 5.46 10.65 11.80
N ALA A 158 5.34 11.45 12.88
CA ALA A 158 6.49 11.92 13.65
C ALA A 158 7.39 10.78 14.20
N PRO A 159 6.85 9.63 14.66
CA PRO A 159 7.69 8.52 15.13
C PRO A 159 8.63 7.96 14.07
N PHE A 160 8.30 8.09 12.78
CA PHE A 160 9.16 7.59 11.69
C PHE A 160 10.42 8.45 11.48
N ALA A 161 10.40 9.71 11.92
CA ALA A 161 11.57 10.58 11.88
C ALA A 161 12.71 10.12 12.82
N LEU A 162 12.46 9.15 13.69
CA LEU A 162 13.49 8.51 14.52
C LEU A 162 14.44 7.62 13.71
N ALA A 163 14.10 7.21 12.49
CA ALA A 163 15.03 6.55 11.59
C ALA A 163 16.08 7.56 11.07
N ALA A 164 17.37 7.28 11.27
CA ALA A 164 18.43 8.19 10.83
C ALA A 164 18.59 8.23 9.31
N ALA A 165 18.44 7.07 8.67
CA ALA A 165 18.47 6.92 7.22
C ALA A 165 17.57 5.73 6.85
N PRO A 166 16.55 5.91 6.01
CA PRO A 166 15.71 4.80 5.58
C PRO A 166 16.54 3.77 4.82
N LYS A 167 16.43 2.50 5.21
CA LYS A 167 17.06 1.38 4.50
C LYS A 167 16.35 1.05 3.18
N VAL A 168 15.08 1.39 3.08
CA VAL A 168 14.28 1.23 1.86
C VAL A 168 14.28 2.55 1.11
N GLU A 169 14.98 2.62 -0.02
CA GLU A 169 15.11 3.83 -0.85
C GLU A 169 13.78 4.48 -1.20
N ASN A 170 12.73 3.69 -1.29
CA ASN A 170 11.39 4.12 -1.59
C ASN A 170 10.82 5.17 -0.63
N GLN A 171 11.21 5.14 0.64
CA GLN A 171 10.61 6.03 1.63
C GLN A 171 10.92 7.50 1.36
N ALA A 172 12.14 7.81 0.91
CA ALA A 172 12.52 9.18 0.55
C ALA A 172 11.76 9.71 -0.69
N ALA A 173 11.33 8.82 -1.57
CA ALA A 173 10.63 9.14 -2.82
C ALA A 173 9.10 8.98 -2.73
N MET A 174 8.57 8.57 -1.57
CA MET A 174 7.17 8.13 -1.40
C MET A 174 6.14 9.21 -1.76
N VAL A 175 6.44 10.50 -1.59
CA VAL A 175 5.54 11.60 -1.95
C VAL A 175 5.74 12.11 -3.39
N ARG A 176 6.68 11.55 -4.14
CA ARG A 176 7.05 12.06 -5.45
C ARG A 176 5.88 12.00 -6.45
N LEU A 177 5.22 10.85 -6.51
CA LEU A 177 4.10 10.62 -7.42
C LEU A 177 2.82 11.38 -7.03
N GLY A 178 2.70 11.84 -5.78
CA GLY A 178 1.57 12.65 -5.34
C GLY A 178 1.64 14.12 -5.78
N ARG A 179 2.76 14.56 -6.38
CA ARG A 179 2.88 15.91 -6.94
C ARG A 179 1.99 16.05 -8.19
N PRO A 180 1.36 17.22 -8.41
CA PRO A 180 0.60 17.46 -9.64
C PRO A 180 1.43 17.16 -10.90
N GLY A 181 0.86 16.43 -11.84
CA GLY A 181 1.47 16.02 -13.09
C GLY A 181 2.31 14.75 -13.00
N ALA A 182 2.89 14.40 -11.86
CA ALA A 182 3.89 13.33 -11.78
C ALA A 182 3.31 11.92 -12.02
N GLY A 183 2.16 11.60 -11.45
CA GLY A 183 1.49 10.32 -11.66
C GLY A 183 0.81 10.26 -13.03
N GLU A 184 0.26 11.38 -13.47
CA GLU A 184 -0.34 11.53 -14.80
C GLU A 184 0.70 11.29 -15.90
N GLU A 185 1.89 11.89 -15.80
CA GLU A 185 3.00 11.69 -16.72
C GLU A 185 3.51 10.24 -16.69
N LEU A 186 3.57 9.62 -15.51
CA LEU A 186 3.94 8.22 -15.36
C LEU A 186 2.98 7.31 -16.13
N LEU A 187 1.68 7.43 -15.88
CA LEU A 187 0.66 6.60 -16.52
C LEU A 187 0.62 6.84 -18.04
N ALA A 188 0.70 8.09 -18.49
CA ALA A 188 0.75 8.43 -19.90
C ALA A 188 1.97 7.81 -20.61
N ARG A 189 3.13 7.78 -19.95
CA ARG A 189 4.36 7.15 -20.49
C ARG A 189 4.18 5.67 -20.78
N TYR A 190 3.38 4.96 -19.97
CA TYR A 190 3.06 3.55 -20.17
C TYR A 190 1.83 3.32 -21.05
N GLY A 191 1.32 4.38 -21.72
CA GLY A 191 0.25 4.28 -22.71
C GLY A 191 -1.15 4.15 -22.11
N PHE A 192 -1.35 4.54 -20.85
CA PHE A 192 -2.69 4.66 -20.27
C PHE A 192 -3.39 5.91 -20.79
N VAL A 193 -4.70 5.83 -20.92
CA VAL A 193 -5.59 6.91 -21.36
C VAL A 193 -6.69 7.18 -20.33
N GLY A 194 -7.44 8.28 -20.50
CA GLY A 194 -8.51 8.65 -19.56
C GLY A 194 -8.01 8.89 -18.14
N ILE A 195 -6.78 9.40 -18.00
CA ILE A 195 -6.11 9.55 -16.69
C ILE A 195 -6.84 10.60 -15.87
N GLU A 196 -7.30 10.20 -14.70
CA GLU A 196 -7.96 11.07 -13.74
C GLU A 196 -7.17 11.05 -12.42
N ARG A 197 -6.96 12.24 -11.84
CA ARG A 197 -6.38 12.41 -10.52
C ARG A 197 -7.48 12.84 -9.55
N ILE A 198 -7.58 12.15 -8.42
CA ILE A 198 -8.55 12.44 -7.37
C ILE A 198 -7.88 12.59 -6.01
N ASP A 199 -8.52 13.36 -5.13
CA ASP A 199 -8.12 13.39 -3.73
C ASP A 199 -8.82 12.27 -2.97
N VAL A 200 -8.04 11.49 -2.23
CA VAL A 200 -8.53 10.38 -1.40
C VAL A 200 -8.17 10.64 0.05
N ARG A 201 -9.15 10.50 0.94
CA ARG A 201 -8.93 10.70 2.38
C ARG A 201 -8.46 9.40 3.02
N PHE A 202 -7.32 9.46 3.67
CA PHE A 202 -6.87 8.43 4.60
C PHE A 202 -7.12 8.90 6.03
N VAL A 203 -7.87 8.13 6.79
CA VAL A 203 -8.21 8.47 8.17
C VAL A 203 -7.91 7.28 9.06
N ALA A 204 -6.86 7.40 9.87
CA ALA A 204 -6.55 6.46 10.92
C ALA A 204 -7.16 6.90 12.25
N GLU A 205 -7.80 5.97 12.95
CA GLU A 205 -8.46 6.20 14.23
C GLU A 205 -7.98 5.16 15.25
N PHE A 206 -7.57 5.61 16.43
CA PHE A 206 -7.02 4.74 17.46
C PHE A 206 -7.75 4.98 18.79
N PRO A 207 -8.03 3.94 19.57
CA PRO A 207 -8.69 4.10 20.87
C PRO A 207 -7.80 4.81 21.88
N ASP A 208 -6.49 4.59 21.81
CA ASP A 208 -5.51 5.11 22.76
C ASP A 208 -4.11 5.22 22.15
N PRO A 209 -3.18 5.95 22.83
CA PRO A 209 -1.79 6.11 22.38
C PRO A 209 -0.99 4.81 22.27
N GLN A 210 -1.29 3.81 23.09
CA GLN A 210 -0.57 2.54 23.10
C GLN A 210 -0.88 1.72 21.85
N ILE A 211 -2.17 1.66 21.46
CA ILE A 211 -2.59 1.04 20.20
C ILE A 211 -2.05 1.79 19.00
N PHE A 212 -2.02 3.12 19.04
CA PHE A 212 -1.33 3.90 18.01
C PHE A 212 0.14 3.51 17.87
N ALA A 213 0.91 3.49 18.97
CA ALA A 213 2.32 3.14 18.94
C ALA A 213 2.56 1.73 18.39
N ARG A 214 1.72 0.77 18.77
CA ARG A 214 1.76 -0.62 18.29
C ARG A 214 1.43 -0.71 16.78
N ALA A 215 0.45 0.04 16.32
CA ALA A 215 0.10 0.12 14.90
C ALA A 215 1.26 0.71 14.08
N MET A 216 1.87 1.81 14.53
CA MET A 216 3.03 2.41 13.85
C MET A 216 4.23 1.46 13.80
N ALA A 217 4.47 0.69 14.87
CA ALA A 217 5.53 -0.31 14.93
C ALA A 217 5.34 -1.48 13.95
N SER A 218 4.13 -1.69 13.41
CA SER A 218 3.81 -2.76 12.44
C SER A 218 4.09 -2.36 10.99
N THR A 219 4.52 -1.14 10.74
CA THR A 219 4.81 -0.62 9.39
C THR A 219 6.29 -0.69 9.05
N GLY A 220 6.63 -0.66 7.76
CA GLY A 220 8.04 -0.60 7.31
C GLY A 220 8.81 0.58 7.90
N PRO A 221 8.31 1.82 7.84
CA PRO A 221 8.94 2.97 8.48
C PRO A 221 9.11 2.82 10.00
N GLY A 222 8.13 2.21 10.68
CA GLY A 222 8.22 1.91 12.11
C GLY A 222 9.32 0.89 12.41
N TYR A 223 9.45 -0.14 11.58
CA TYR A 223 10.54 -1.10 11.70
C TYR A 223 11.92 -0.42 11.58
N GLU A 224 12.12 0.45 10.60
CA GLU A 224 13.39 1.15 10.43
C GLU A 224 13.73 2.06 11.61
N ALA A 225 12.74 2.79 12.13
CA ALA A 225 12.91 3.59 13.33
C ALA A 225 13.29 2.72 14.54
N ILE A 226 12.63 1.57 14.73
CA ILE A 226 12.93 0.61 15.80
C ILE A 226 14.36 0.07 15.67
N GLN A 227 14.81 -0.24 14.46
CA GLN A 227 16.19 -0.71 14.23
C GLN A 227 17.23 0.36 14.64
N HIS A 228 16.88 1.63 14.55
CA HIS A 228 17.79 2.73 14.89
C HIS A 228 17.80 3.06 16.39
N VAL A 229 16.62 3.20 17.02
CA VAL A 229 16.52 3.69 18.41
C VAL A 229 16.13 2.61 19.42
N GLY A 230 15.75 1.43 18.96
CA GLY A 230 15.23 0.34 19.79
C GLY A 230 13.73 0.45 20.04
N GLU A 231 13.12 -0.71 20.36
CA GLU A 231 11.66 -0.85 20.49
C GLU A 231 11.07 0.01 21.62
N ALA A 232 11.70 0.03 22.78
CA ALA A 232 11.22 0.79 23.92
C ALA A 232 11.23 2.30 23.68
N ALA A 233 12.31 2.82 23.04
CA ALA A 233 12.41 4.23 22.72
C ALA A 233 11.39 4.64 21.63
N PHE A 234 11.21 3.81 20.61
CA PHE A 234 10.19 4.03 19.60
C PHE A 234 8.77 4.06 20.20
N ALA A 235 8.42 3.05 21.00
CA ALA A 235 7.12 2.97 21.64
C ALA A 235 6.84 4.16 22.55
N ALA A 236 7.84 4.60 23.36
CA ALA A 236 7.71 5.77 24.20
C ALA A 236 7.50 7.05 23.40
N ALA A 237 8.27 7.27 22.35
CA ALA A 237 8.14 8.45 21.48
C ALA A 237 6.80 8.48 20.76
N ALA A 238 6.35 7.35 20.19
CA ALA A 238 5.06 7.26 19.53
C ALA A 238 3.90 7.48 20.50
N THR A 239 3.97 6.90 21.70
CA THR A 239 2.95 7.11 22.75
C THR A 239 2.88 8.56 23.20
N ASN A 240 4.03 9.20 23.42
CA ASN A 240 4.10 10.61 23.83
C ASN A 240 3.52 11.54 22.74
N GLU A 241 3.85 11.31 21.48
CA GLU A 241 3.30 12.07 20.36
C GLU A 241 1.77 11.93 20.32
N ALA A 242 1.25 10.71 20.36
CA ALA A 242 -0.18 10.48 20.35
C ALA A 242 -0.90 11.09 21.56
N THR A 243 -0.26 11.06 22.74
CA THR A 243 -0.82 11.63 23.98
C THR A 243 -1.09 13.13 23.85
N ALA A 244 -0.25 13.86 23.11
CA ALA A 244 -0.45 15.28 22.85
C ALA A 244 -1.70 15.58 21.99
N HIS A 245 -2.27 14.57 21.35
CA HIS A 245 -3.43 14.67 20.46
C HIS A 245 -4.71 14.05 21.03
N ILE A 246 -4.70 13.61 22.29
CA ILE A 246 -5.91 13.11 22.97
C ILE A 246 -6.94 14.22 23.07
N ARG A 247 -8.18 13.84 22.79
CA ARG A 247 -9.38 14.65 23.02
C ARG A 247 -10.34 13.85 23.87
N ASP A 248 -10.85 14.47 24.92
CA ASP A 248 -11.71 13.75 25.90
C ASP A 248 -12.93 13.11 25.23
N GLY A 249 -13.11 11.82 25.50
CA GLY A 249 -14.21 11.02 24.99
C GLY A 249 -14.17 10.71 23.48
N LEU A 250 -13.09 11.09 22.75
CA LEU A 250 -12.97 10.88 21.31
C LEU A 250 -11.75 10.01 20.97
N PRO A 251 -11.80 9.21 19.89
CA PRO A 251 -10.62 8.49 19.42
C PRO A 251 -9.54 9.47 18.94
N LEU A 252 -8.29 9.05 19.03
CA LEU A 252 -7.19 9.70 18.30
C LEU A 252 -7.48 9.61 16.82
N ARG A 253 -7.35 10.73 16.12
CA ARG A 253 -7.66 10.78 14.69
C ARG A 253 -6.57 11.47 13.91
N ALA A 254 -5.99 10.75 12.97
CA ALA A 254 -5.01 11.26 12.01
C ALA A 254 -5.60 11.20 10.59
N GLU A 255 -5.78 12.36 9.97
CA GLU A 255 -6.24 12.47 8.58
C GLU A 255 -5.10 12.90 7.69
N ILE A 256 -4.78 12.07 6.68
CA ILE A 256 -3.69 12.31 5.73
C ILE A 256 -4.27 12.32 4.32
N ALA A 257 -3.83 13.29 3.51
CA ALA A 257 -4.21 13.38 2.12
C ALA A 257 -3.46 12.33 1.29
N LEU A 258 -4.20 11.51 0.56
CA LEU A 258 -3.71 10.65 -0.51
C LEU A 258 -4.13 11.21 -1.86
N VAL A 259 -3.42 10.79 -2.88
CA VAL A 259 -3.79 11.01 -4.28
C VAL A 259 -4.13 9.66 -4.89
N GLY A 260 -5.30 9.57 -5.50
CA GLY A 260 -5.72 8.46 -6.34
C GLY A 260 -5.53 8.80 -7.82
N TYR A 261 -5.07 7.84 -8.59
CA TYR A 261 -5.02 7.87 -10.03
C TYR A 261 -5.90 6.77 -10.59
N LEU A 262 -6.75 7.14 -11.53
CA LEU A 262 -7.61 6.24 -12.28
C LEU A 262 -7.24 6.39 -13.75
N ALA A 263 -7.11 5.28 -14.45
CA ALA A 263 -6.84 5.29 -15.89
C ALA A 263 -7.29 3.97 -16.52
N GLN A 264 -7.22 3.89 -17.84
CA GLN A 264 -7.52 2.66 -18.57
C GLN A 264 -6.51 2.41 -19.69
N THR A 265 -6.35 1.16 -20.07
CA THR A 265 -5.65 0.81 -21.28
C THR A 265 -6.49 1.22 -22.50
N PRO A 266 -5.90 1.56 -23.66
CA PRO A 266 -6.67 1.73 -24.88
C PRO A 266 -7.52 0.49 -25.18
N GLY A 267 -8.78 0.70 -25.61
CA GLY A 267 -9.64 -0.38 -26.12
C GLY A 267 -9.17 -0.87 -27.49
N ASP A 268 -9.66 -2.05 -27.89
CA ASP A 268 -9.54 -2.50 -29.27
C ASP A 268 -10.35 -1.54 -30.14
N GLY A 269 -9.67 -0.85 -31.08
CA GLY A 269 -10.25 0.13 -32.01
C GLY A 269 -11.15 -0.52 -33.06
#